data_d103b4bce13452bdf512111550464eff
#
_entry.id   d103b4bce13452bdf512111550464eff
#
_cell.length_a   1.000
_cell.length_b   1.000
_cell.length_c   1.000
_cell.angle_alpha   90.00
_cell.angle_beta   90.00
_cell.angle_gamma   90.00
#
_symmetry.space_group_name_H-M   'P 1'
#
loop_
_entity.id
_entity.type
_entity.pdbx_description
1 polymer ?
#
loop_
_entity_poly.entity_id
_entity_poly.type
_entity_poly.pdbx_seq_one_letter_code
_entity_poly.pdbx_strand_id
1 'polypeptide(L)'
;MKLSVFVSFLILFTFMLSGCASGESSSETSRDTFSEIVSENESESSAVSRSDPEPHKITVSFDSEDKTKGYVKGKGSKTLMSGEAIEDEITAKPWTGYKFVSWSDGSTSPTRGKGEVFSDSASLTAQFEYDTLEMPVIAIDTEGGKGITSKTTYISASCTLTNADESLCFTEKPMQIRGRGNYSWTGTEKKSYRIKFDKKIGLLGQGNAEAKSWTLLAVHCDKSLLRTDAAFFFASKLGTLPFVSSSTFAELYLNGKYEGVYEVCDQIQVHSGRVDIDDSGEGTDIGYLVELDVQASENRIKIYNGNTFEVKSAGVNKDQLEYITSYLGSCLEAIESGDKQKAEKLIDIPSAVDSYLVEELMKNLDVGWGSFYFTKPKGGKLCFGPVWDFDLCAGNANDDRSTREFRSYEYTYVGNEHFDYSQQNDWFAALRRCEWFNELVSQRWTEVKQYAEETVKHISETAGKYQNSFKRNFERWKIFSKRINREPNDVLRIKSFTGQTEFLEKWLTSRIEWLTKYFAGEAEDI
;
A
#
# COMPACT_ATOMS: atom_id res chain seq x y z
N MET A 1 -12.11 8.44 44.95
CA MET A 1 -13.33 7.63 44.83
C MET A 1 -14.32 8.37 43.92
N LYS A 2 -14.26 8.13 42.65
CA LYS A 2 -15.31 8.46 41.65
C LYS A 2 -15.31 7.35 40.60
N LEU A 3 -16.42 6.65 40.56
CA LEU A 3 -16.71 5.53 39.69
C LEU A 3 -16.92 6.06 38.27
N SER A 4 -16.23 5.47 37.31
CA SER A 4 -16.44 5.72 35.89
C SER A 4 -17.27 4.57 35.31
N VAL A 5 -18.46 4.91 34.79
CA VAL A 5 -19.43 3.98 34.24
C VAL A 5 -19.05 3.71 32.78
N PHE A 6 -18.78 2.44 32.46
CA PHE A 6 -18.70 1.95 31.08
C PHE A 6 -20.13 1.79 30.52
N VAL A 7 -20.43 2.48 29.44
CA VAL A 7 -21.63 2.24 28.64
C VAL A 7 -21.22 1.48 27.38
N SER A 8 -21.57 0.20 27.36
CA SER A 8 -21.49 -0.62 26.16
C SER A 8 -22.74 -0.39 25.31
N PHE A 9 -22.56 0.10 24.09
CA PHE A 9 -23.63 0.12 23.09
C PHE A 9 -23.63 -1.19 22.31
N LEU A 10 -24.66 -1.98 22.54
CA LEU A 10 -25.04 -3.16 21.77
C LEU A 10 -26.01 -2.71 20.70
N ILE A 11 -25.62 -2.75 19.42
CA ILE A 11 -26.54 -2.48 18.30
C ILE A 11 -27.10 -3.82 17.81
N LEU A 12 -28.40 -3.98 18.06
CA LEU A 12 -29.22 -5.06 17.54
C LEU A 12 -29.59 -4.76 16.07
N PHE A 13 -29.24 -5.65 15.16
CA PHE A 13 -29.79 -5.63 13.80
C PHE A 13 -31.12 -6.38 13.77
N THR A 14 -32.20 -5.67 13.49
CA THR A 14 -33.51 -6.23 13.21
C THR A 14 -33.67 -6.40 11.70
N PHE A 15 -33.86 -7.64 11.25
CA PHE A 15 -34.31 -7.98 9.90
C PHE A 15 -35.79 -7.63 9.77
N MET A 16 -36.15 -6.84 8.77
CA MET A 16 -37.52 -6.79 8.26
C MET A 16 -37.58 -7.44 6.89
N LEU A 17 -38.27 -8.56 6.83
CA LEU A 17 -38.84 -9.16 5.64
C LEU A 17 -40.13 -8.43 5.31
N SER A 18 -40.28 -8.01 4.10
CA SER A 18 -41.60 -7.69 3.54
C SER A 18 -41.66 -8.14 2.09
N GLY A 19 -42.56 -8.94 1.83
CA GLY A 19 -42.96 -9.69 0.75
C GLY A 19 -44.19 -9.12 0.05
N CYS A 20 -44.44 -9.70 -1.13
CA CYS A 20 -45.67 -9.69 -1.96
C CYS A 20 -46.00 -8.35 -2.65
N ALA A 21 -46.52 -8.29 -3.86
CA ALA A 21 -47.19 -9.26 -4.73
C ALA A 21 -47.32 -8.68 -6.14
N SER A 22 -47.36 -9.58 -7.11
CA SER A 22 -48.17 -9.67 -8.34
C SER A 22 -48.80 -8.42 -8.97
N GLY A 23 -48.65 -8.33 -10.27
CA GLY A 23 -49.49 -7.51 -11.16
C GLY A 23 -49.25 -7.94 -12.61
N GLU A 24 -50.14 -8.80 -13.11
CA GLU A 24 -50.30 -9.14 -14.53
C GLU A 24 -50.90 -7.95 -15.28
N SER A 25 -50.50 -7.78 -16.53
CA SER A 25 -51.39 -7.21 -17.55
C SER A 25 -50.91 -7.57 -18.95
N SER A 26 -51.77 -8.24 -19.62
CA SER A 26 -51.86 -8.70 -20.99
C SER A 26 -52.11 -7.57 -22.00
N SER A 27 -51.67 -7.80 -23.26
CA SER A 27 -52.38 -7.55 -24.53
C SER A 27 -51.44 -7.98 -25.67
N GLU A 28 -51.75 -9.09 -26.41
CA GLU A 28 -52.55 -9.18 -27.63
C GLU A 28 -52.00 -8.27 -28.75
N THR A 29 -51.65 -8.80 -29.80
CA THR A 29 -52.10 -9.44 -31.03
C THR A 29 -51.39 -8.84 -32.26
N SER A 30 -50.90 -9.64 -33.16
CA SER A 30 -51.48 -9.73 -34.50
C SER A 30 -50.81 -10.87 -35.31
N ARG A 31 -51.66 -11.67 -35.84
CA ARG A 31 -51.45 -12.69 -36.85
C ARG A 31 -51.21 -12.00 -38.19
N ASP A 32 -50.36 -12.62 -39.01
CA ASP A 32 -50.69 -12.71 -40.44
C ASP A 32 -50.19 -14.05 -41.00
N THR A 33 -51.14 -14.73 -41.52
CA THR A 33 -51.10 -15.98 -42.27
C THR A 33 -50.72 -15.71 -43.71
N PHE A 34 -49.89 -16.56 -44.31
CA PHE A 34 -50.01 -16.87 -45.74
C PHE A 34 -49.75 -18.36 -45.99
N SER A 35 -50.65 -18.91 -46.78
CA SER A 35 -50.92 -20.29 -47.12
C SER A 35 -49.95 -20.88 -48.14
N GLU A 36 -49.78 -22.20 -47.98
CA GLU A 36 -49.68 -23.31 -48.93
C GLU A 36 -49.29 -23.05 -50.41
N ILE A 37 -48.28 -23.77 -50.85
CA ILE A 37 -48.37 -24.56 -52.10
C ILE A 37 -47.70 -25.91 -51.91
N VAL A 38 -48.47 -26.97 -52.07
CA VAL A 38 -48.10 -28.38 -52.15
C VAL A 38 -47.52 -28.68 -53.54
N SER A 39 -46.42 -29.35 -53.56
CA SER A 39 -46.07 -30.22 -54.73
C SER A 39 -45.38 -31.47 -54.24
N GLU A 40 -46.06 -32.58 -54.34
CA GLU A 40 -45.59 -33.94 -54.20
C GLU A 40 -44.51 -34.21 -55.24
N ASN A 41 -43.36 -34.73 -54.78
CA ASN A 41 -42.54 -35.62 -55.57
C ASN A 41 -41.92 -36.66 -54.70
N GLU A 42 -42.46 -37.84 -54.72
CA GLU A 42 -41.88 -39.04 -54.17
C GLU A 42 -40.54 -39.34 -54.88
N SER A 43 -39.45 -39.35 -54.10
CA SER A 43 -38.26 -40.13 -54.44
C SER A 43 -37.82 -40.87 -53.18
N GLU A 44 -37.94 -42.18 -53.27
CA GLU A 44 -37.36 -43.06 -52.24
C GLU A 44 -35.87 -42.77 -52.06
N SER A 45 -35.50 -42.24 -50.97
CA SER A 45 -34.12 -42.17 -50.46
C SER A 45 -34.07 -43.05 -49.24
N SER A 46 -33.41 -44.17 -49.36
CA SER A 46 -33.04 -45.09 -48.30
C SER A 46 -32.37 -44.30 -47.15
N ALA A 47 -33.10 -44.07 -46.06
CA ALA A 47 -32.57 -43.58 -44.82
C ALA A 47 -31.62 -44.64 -44.25
N VAL A 48 -30.30 -44.45 -44.48
CA VAL A 48 -29.27 -45.09 -43.65
C VAL A 48 -29.42 -44.48 -42.25
N SER A 49 -30.08 -45.21 -41.37
CA SER A 49 -30.04 -44.90 -39.93
C SER A 49 -28.57 -45.00 -39.50
N ARG A 50 -27.88 -43.86 -39.37
CA ARG A 50 -26.66 -43.81 -38.60
C ARG A 50 -27.07 -44.12 -37.16
N SER A 51 -26.85 -45.34 -36.71
CA SER A 51 -26.85 -45.66 -35.29
C SER A 51 -25.78 -44.80 -34.66
N ASP A 52 -26.12 -44.01 -33.63
CA ASP A 52 -25.13 -43.35 -32.81
C ASP A 52 -24.12 -44.42 -32.37
N PRO A 53 -22.81 -44.14 -32.43
CA PRO A 53 -21.80 -45.08 -32.02
C PRO A 53 -22.02 -45.46 -30.55
N GLU A 54 -21.99 -46.78 -30.27
CA GLU A 54 -22.14 -47.22 -28.87
C GLU A 54 -21.11 -46.54 -27.96
N PRO A 55 -21.50 -46.13 -26.75
CA PRO A 55 -20.59 -45.54 -25.81
C PRO A 55 -19.37 -46.42 -25.55
N HIS A 56 -18.18 -45.88 -25.75
CA HIS A 56 -16.91 -46.59 -25.58
C HIS A 56 -16.00 -45.82 -24.62
N LYS A 57 -15.01 -46.51 -24.01
CA LYS A 57 -14.07 -45.87 -23.09
C LYS A 57 -13.14 -44.90 -23.81
N ILE A 58 -13.09 -43.67 -23.31
CA ILE A 58 -12.18 -42.62 -23.75
C ILE A 58 -11.33 -42.14 -22.58
N THR A 59 -10.17 -41.54 -22.91
CA THR A 59 -9.31 -40.89 -21.93
C THR A 59 -9.13 -39.43 -22.33
N VAL A 60 -9.51 -38.50 -21.44
CA VAL A 60 -9.27 -37.07 -21.63
C VAL A 60 -8.19 -36.64 -20.64
N SER A 61 -7.11 -36.03 -21.15
CA SER A 61 -6.00 -35.54 -20.36
C SER A 61 -5.83 -34.04 -20.51
N PHE A 62 -5.43 -33.40 -19.38
CA PHE A 62 -5.10 -31.98 -19.29
C PHE A 62 -3.71 -31.83 -18.69
N ASP A 63 -2.80 -31.19 -19.38
CA ASP A 63 -1.43 -30.94 -18.89
C ASP A 63 -0.96 -29.53 -19.31
N SER A 64 0.18 -29.11 -18.83
CA SER A 64 0.88 -27.91 -19.27
C SER A 64 1.77 -28.24 -20.46
N GLU A 65 1.75 -27.41 -21.51
CA GLU A 65 2.69 -27.51 -22.64
C GLU A 65 4.13 -27.31 -22.16
N ASP A 66 4.31 -26.35 -21.24
CA ASP A 66 5.61 -26.05 -20.61
C ASP A 66 5.42 -25.84 -19.09
N LYS A 67 5.87 -26.83 -18.31
CA LYS A 67 5.75 -26.83 -16.85
C LYS A 67 6.60 -25.76 -16.16
N THR A 68 7.55 -25.15 -16.87
CA THR A 68 8.32 -24.01 -16.35
C THR A 68 7.55 -22.69 -16.45
N LYS A 69 6.47 -22.65 -17.26
CA LYS A 69 5.62 -21.47 -17.46
C LYS A 69 4.31 -21.53 -16.70
N GLY A 70 3.83 -22.73 -16.38
CA GLY A 70 2.59 -22.91 -15.64
C GLY A 70 2.24 -24.38 -15.45
N TYR A 71 1.17 -24.64 -14.70
CA TYR A 71 0.71 -25.98 -14.39
C TYR A 71 -0.81 -26.11 -14.47
N VAL A 72 -1.31 -27.32 -14.51
CA VAL A 72 -2.73 -27.63 -14.46
C VAL A 72 -3.12 -28.07 -13.05
N LYS A 73 -4.06 -27.34 -12.44
CA LYS A 73 -4.65 -27.69 -11.15
C LYS A 73 -5.88 -28.57 -11.37
N GLY A 74 -5.96 -29.69 -10.70
CA GLY A 74 -7.02 -30.69 -10.79
C GLY A 74 -6.47 -32.06 -11.19
N LYS A 75 -7.36 -33.06 -11.39
CA LYS A 75 -6.94 -34.38 -11.86
C LYS A 75 -6.66 -34.31 -13.36
N GLY A 76 -5.40 -34.30 -13.73
CA GLY A 76 -4.93 -34.11 -15.12
C GLY A 76 -5.31 -35.21 -16.11
N SER A 77 -5.86 -36.37 -15.70
CA SER A 77 -6.32 -37.43 -16.61
C SER A 77 -7.59 -38.09 -16.08
N LYS A 78 -8.55 -38.31 -16.98
CA LYS A 78 -9.86 -38.89 -16.71
C LYS A 78 -10.15 -39.99 -17.72
N THR A 79 -10.63 -41.14 -17.25
CA THR A 79 -11.19 -42.18 -18.08
C THR A 79 -12.69 -42.23 -17.86
N LEU A 80 -13.50 -42.07 -18.91
CA LEU A 80 -14.96 -41.99 -18.89
C LEU A 80 -15.54 -42.64 -20.14
N MET A 81 -16.86 -42.77 -20.18
CA MET A 81 -17.53 -43.22 -21.42
C MET A 81 -17.70 -42.03 -22.38
N SER A 82 -17.62 -42.29 -23.69
CA SER A 82 -17.92 -41.27 -24.71
C SER A 82 -19.33 -40.70 -24.49
N GLY A 83 -19.46 -39.36 -24.49
CA GLY A 83 -20.72 -38.69 -24.18
C GLY A 83 -20.98 -38.43 -22.68
N GLU A 84 -20.15 -38.92 -21.79
CA GLU A 84 -20.23 -38.66 -20.35
C GLU A 84 -19.59 -37.30 -20.00
N ALA A 85 -20.24 -36.49 -19.16
CA ALA A 85 -19.72 -35.20 -18.73
C ALA A 85 -18.62 -35.33 -17.66
N ILE A 86 -17.58 -34.52 -17.76
CA ILE A 86 -16.54 -34.43 -16.72
C ILE A 86 -17.13 -33.74 -15.48
N GLU A 87 -16.93 -34.32 -14.30
CA GLU A 87 -17.42 -33.77 -13.02
C GLU A 87 -16.45 -32.77 -12.37
N ASP A 88 -15.15 -32.97 -12.57
CA ASP A 88 -14.11 -32.18 -11.91
C ASP A 88 -13.79 -30.88 -12.69
N GLU A 89 -13.51 -29.82 -11.93
CA GLU A 89 -12.97 -28.59 -12.46
C GLU A 89 -11.45 -28.71 -12.66
N ILE A 90 -10.98 -28.33 -13.83
CA ILE A 90 -9.57 -28.32 -14.24
C ILE A 90 -9.19 -26.88 -14.55
N THR A 91 -8.14 -26.34 -13.95
CA THR A 91 -7.73 -24.94 -14.16
C THR A 91 -6.27 -24.86 -14.58
N ALA A 92 -5.98 -24.18 -15.70
CA ALA A 92 -4.63 -23.78 -16.08
C ALA A 92 -4.15 -22.63 -15.18
N LYS A 93 -3.00 -22.80 -14.54
CA LYS A 93 -2.39 -21.84 -13.62
C LYS A 93 -1.03 -21.43 -14.13
N PRO A 94 -0.85 -20.18 -14.59
CA PRO A 94 0.47 -19.67 -14.94
C PRO A 94 1.33 -19.51 -13.69
N TRP A 95 2.63 -19.72 -13.84
CA TRP A 95 3.61 -19.25 -12.87
C TRP A 95 3.77 -17.75 -12.96
N THR A 96 4.36 -17.16 -11.92
CA THR A 96 4.71 -15.74 -11.88
C THR A 96 5.50 -15.32 -13.13
N GLY A 97 5.11 -14.23 -13.77
CA GLY A 97 5.73 -13.75 -15.01
C GLY A 97 5.17 -14.37 -16.28
N TYR A 98 4.19 -15.24 -16.17
CA TYR A 98 3.52 -15.83 -17.31
C TYR A 98 2.01 -15.61 -17.22
N LYS A 99 1.32 -15.61 -18.37
CA LYS A 99 -0.14 -15.61 -18.49
C LYS A 99 -0.60 -16.82 -19.29
N PHE A 100 -1.78 -17.32 -18.97
CA PHE A 100 -2.45 -18.33 -19.78
C PHE A 100 -2.93 -17.70 -21.08
N VAL A 101 -2.72 -18.39 -22.18
CA VAL A 101 -3.14 -17.96 -23.54
C VAL A 101 -4.37 -18.75 -23.97
N SER A 102 -4.21 -20.04 -24.13
CA SER A 102 -5.27 -20.93 -24.59
C SER A 102 -4.94 -22.39 -24.24
N TRP A 103 -5.91 -23.24 -24.39
CA TRP A 103 -5.69 -24.68 -24.53
C TRP A 103 -5.36 -25.03 -25.96
N SER A 104 -4.75 -26.20 -26.19
CA SER A 104 -4.34 -26.67 -27.53
C SER A 104 -5.50 -26.82 -28.52
N ASP A 105 -6.73 -26.84 -28.06
CA ASP A 105 -7.95 -26.82 -28.89
C ASP A 105 -8.46 -25.41 -29.19
N GLY A 106 -7.72 -24.36 -28.78
CA GLY A 106 -8.04 -22.95 -29.01
C GLY A 106 -8.95 -22.33 -27.95
N SER A 107 -9.39 -23.07 -26.94
CA SER A 107 -10.19 -22.49 -25.84
C SER A 107 -9.39 -21.52 -24.99
N THR A 108 -9.90 -20.29 -24.79
CA THR A 108 -9.28 -19.22 -24.02
C THR A 108 -9.77 -19.16 -22.56
N SER A 109 -10.69 -20.05 -22.16
CA SER A 109 -11.07 -20.17 -20.75
C SER A 109 -9.98 -20.89 -19.97
N PRO A 110 -9.39 -20.32 -18.92
CA PRO A 110 -8.41 -21.05 -18.11
C PRO A 110 -9.03 -22.23 -17.34
N THR A 111 -10.35 -22.25 -17.18
CA THR A 111 -11.07 -23.30 -16.45
C THR A 111 -11.84 -24.16 -17.41
N ARG A 112 -11.65 -25.47 -17.31
CA ARG A 112 -12.21 -26.53 -18.14
C ARG A 112 -12.77 -27.67 -17.28
N GLY A 113 -13.30 -28.66 -17.95
CA GLY A 113 -13.68 -29.96 -17.42
C GLY A 113 -15.13 -30.01 -16.99
N LYS A 114 -15.52 -29.41 -15.90
CA LYS A 114 -16.87 -29.55 -15.33
C LYS A 114 -18.00 -29.28 -16.34
N GLY A 115 -18.73 -30.32 -16.66
CA GLY A 115 -19.84 -30.27 -17.61
C GLY A 115 -19.43 -30.45 -19.09
N GLU A 116 -18.13 -30.53 -19.41
CA GLU A 116 -17.66 -30.80 -20.76
C GLU A 116 -17.84 -32.28 -21.13
N VAL A 117 -18.21 -32.51 -22.40
CA VAL A 117 -18.47 -33.82 -22.95
C VAL A 117 -17.55 -34.07 -24.16
N PHE A 118 -16.95 -35.26 -24.23
CA PHE A 118 -16.07 -35.68 -25.32
C PHE A 118 -16.61 -36.94 -25.96
N SER A 119 -16.54 -36.98 -27.30
CA SER A 119 -16.87 -38.19 -28.08
C SER A 119 -15.69 -39.15 -28.20
N ASP A 120 -14.47 -38.62 -28.16
CA ASP A 120 -13.23 -39.36 -28.39
C ASP A 120 -12.18 -38.98 -27.33
N SER A 121 -11.11 -39.80 -27.22
CA SER A 121 -9.98 -39.48 -26.40
C SER A 121 -9.32 -38.18 -26.82
N ALA A 122 -8.99 -37.30 -25.87
CA ALA A 122 -8.39 -36.01 -26.11
C ALA A 122 -7.20 -35.73 -25.17
N SER A 123 -6.19 -35.06 -25.69
CA SER A 123 -5.08 -34.53 -24.88
C SER A 123 -5.02 -33.04 -25.08
N LEU A 124 -5.34 -32.30 -24.00
CA LEU A 124 -5.41 -30.84 -24.00
C LEU A 124 -4.23 -30.28 -23.22
N THR A 125 -3.43 -29.43 -23.83
CA THR A 125 -2.30 -28.76 -23.19
C THR A 125 -2.57 -27.28 -23.04
N ALA A 126 -2.36 -26.78 -21.83
CA ALA A 126 -2.43 -25.36 -21.52
C ALA A 126 -1.19 -24.65 -22.03
N GLN A 127 -1.39 -23.60 -22.80
CA GLN A 127 -0.35 -22.76 -23.37
C GLN A 127 -0.18 -21.51 -22.55
N PHE A 128 1.08 -21.16 -22.24
CA PHE A 128 1.44 -19.99 -21.46
C PHE A 128 2.48 -19.17 -22.23
N GLU A 129 2.30 -17.85 -22.20
CA GLU A 129 3.30 -16.93 -22.76
C GLU A 129 3.84 -16.01 -21.65
N TYR A 130 4.95 -15.37 -21.93
CA TYR A 130 5.53 -14.38 -21.01
C TYR A 130 4.55 -13.21 -20.86
N ASP A 131 4.19 -12.89 -19.63
CA ASP A 131 3.40 -11.71 -19.32
C ASP A 131 4.34 -10.52 -19.16
N THR A 132 4.15 -9.47 -19.96
CA THR A 132 4.91 -8.23 -19.84
C THR A 132 4.55 -7.56 -18.51
N LEU A 133 5.34 -7.87 -17.50
CA LEU A 133 5.25 -7.23 -16.20
C LEU A 133 6.00 -5.90 -16.26
N GLU A 134 5.36 -4.83 -15.80
CA GLU A 134 5.96 -3.48 -15.77
C GLU A 134 6.81 -3.26 -14.52
N MET A 135 6.62 -4.09 -13.51
CA MET A 135 7.28 -3.99 -12.21
C MET A 135 8.11 -5.23 -11.90
N PRO A 136 9.13 -5.10 -11.05
CA PRO A 136 9.74 -6.25 -10.39
C PRO A 136 8.69 -7.12 -9.70
N VAL A 137 8.96 -8.43 -9.64
CA VAL A 137 8.10 -9.40 -8.98
C VAL A 137 8.81 -10.01 -7.79
N ILE A 138 8.20 -9.88 -6.63
CA ILE A 138 8.61 -10.52 -5.38
C ILE A 138 7.67 -11.72 -5.14
N ALA A 139 8.22 -12.93 -5.22
CA ALA A 139 7.51 -14.14 -4.84
C ALA A 139 8.04 -14.63 -3.50
N ILE A 140 7.14 -14.80 -2.52
CA ILE A 140 7.48 -15.26 -1.17
C ILE A 140 6.72 -16.55 -0.90
N ASP A 141 7.47 -17.60 -0.58
CA ASP A 141 6.92 -18.89 -0.20
C ASP A 141 7.25 -19.18 1.26
N THR A 142 6.22 -19.25 2.09
CA THR A 142 6.34 -19.55 3.51
C THR A 142 6.52 -21.05 3.73
N GLU A 143 7.28 -21.42 4.75
CA GLU A 143 7.50 -22.81 5.09
C GLU A 143 6.17 -23.56 5.29
N GLY A 144 5.96 -24.59 4.47
CA GLY A 144 4.73 -25.38 4.47
C GLY A 144 3.47 -24.61 4.04
N GLY A 145 3.60 -23.50 3.31
CA GLY A 145 2.48 -22.68 2.85
C GLY A 145 1.71 -21.99 3.98
N LYS A 146 2.32 -21.78 5.15
CA LYS A 146 1.67 -21.19 6.34
C LYS A 146 1.23 -19.76 6.08
N GLY A 147 0.03 -19.40 6.53
CA GLY A 147 -0.46 -18.02 6.51
C GLY A 147 0.28 -17.12 7.51
N ILE A 148 0.44 -15.85 7.17
CA ILE A 148 1.03 -14.83 8.05
C ILE A 148 -0.09 -14.25 8.91
N THR A 149 -0.08 -14.57 10.21
CA THR A 149 -1.17 -14.22 11.15
C THR A 149 -0.74 -13.28 12.27
N SER A 150 0.57 -12.96 12.38
CA SER A 150 1.13 -12.16 13.46
C SER A 150 1.93 -10.97 12.93
N LYS A 151 1.84 -9.81 13.60
CA LYS A 151 2.74 -8.66 13.37
C LYS A 151 3.96 -8.64 14.29
N THR A 152 4.08 -9.60 15.20
CA THR A 152 5.20 -9.70 16.14
C THR A 152 6.06 -10.94 15.89
N THR A 153 5.46 -12.05 15.48
CA THR A 153 6.14 -13.34 15.29
C THR A 153 6.51 -13.52 13.82
N TYR A 154 7.78 -13.72 13.55
CA TYR A 154 8.28 -14.09 12.23
C TYR A 154 8.02 -15.57 11.93
N ILE A 155 7.74 -15.87 10.67
CA ILE A 155 7.74 -17.22 10.12
C ILE A 155 8.81 -17.34 9.03
N SER A 156 9.41 -18.55 8.91
CA SER A 156 10.40 -18.84 7.88
C SER A 156 9.76 -18.84 6.49
N ALA A 157 10.50 -18.31 5.52
CA ALA A 157 10.09 -18.24 4.13
C ALA A 157 11.31 -18.20 3.21
N SER A 158 11.08 -18.34 1.92
CA SER A 158 12.03 -17.99 0.86
C SER A 158 11.47 -16.88 0.00
N CYS A 159 12.36 -16.11 -0.61
CA CYS A 159 12.00 -15.02 -1.52
C CYS A 159 12.72 -15.20 -2.86
N THR A 160 11.97 -15.03 -3.92
CA THR A 160 12.48 -14.95 -5.30
C THR A 160 12.17 -13.58 -5.86
N LEU A 161 13.16 -12.94 -6.48
CA LEU A 161 13.02 -11.66 -7.19
C LEU A 161 13.25 -11.88 -8.68
N THR A 162 12.28 -11.52 -9.49
CA THR A 162 12.34 -11.59 -10.95
C THR A 162 11.84 -10.29 -11.58
N ASN A 163 11.99 -10.16 -12.88
CA ASN A 163 11.57 -8.98 -13.64
C ASN A 163 12.16 -7.66 -13.10
N ALA A 164 13.39 -7.72 -12.63
CA ALA A 164 14.24 -6.58 -12.25
C ALA A 164 15.51 -6.61 -13.11
N ASP A 165 16.42 -5.67 -12.88
CA ASP A 165 17.76 -5.77 -13.48
C ASP A 165 18.38 -7.14 -13.15
N GLU A 166 18.98 -7.78 -14.13
CA GLU A 166 19.51 -9.15 -14.00
C GLU A 166 20.43 -9.32 -12.78
N SER A 167 21.24 -8.31 -12.49
CA SER A 167 22.15 -8.28 -11.34
C SER A 167 21.46 -8.30 -9.98
N LEU A 168 20.18 -7.92 -9.93
CA LEU A 168 19.35 -7.87 -8.72
C LEU A 168 18.50 -9.13 -8.56
N CYS A 169 18.24 -9.85 -9.65
CA CYS A 169 17.41 -11.05 -9.63
C CYS A 169 18.04 -12.17 -8.79
N PHE A 170 17.21 -12.91 -8.09
CA PHE A 170 17.64 -14.07 -7.30
C PHE A 170 16.49 -15.06 -7.11
N THR A 171 16.83 -16.30 -6.78
CA THR A 171 15.86 -17.36 -6.54
C THR A 171 16.01 -17.88 -5.11
N GLU A 172 14.88 -18.09 -4.42
CA GLU A 172 14.75 -18.80 -3.13
C GLU A 172 15.73 -18.36 -2.03
N LYS A 173 16.01 -17.05 -1.92
CA LYS A 173 16.83 -16.56 -0.80
C LYS A 173 16.10 -16.75 0.53
N PRO A 174 16.77 -17.39 1.54
CA PRO A 174 16.17 -17.58 2.85
C PRO A 174 15.88 -16.26 3.56
N MET A 175 14.69 -16.17 4.14
CA MET A 175 14.23 -15.01 4.89
C MET A 175 13.13 -15.37 5.91
N GLN A 176 12.72 -14.39 6.66
CA GLN A 176 11.58 -14.46 7.55
C GLN A 176 10.58 -13.34 7.20
N ILE A 177 9.28 -13.59 7.42
CA ILE A 177 8.22 -12.62 7.17
C ILE A 177 7.26 -12.55 8.35
N ARG A 178 6.75 -11.35 8.62
CA ARG A 178 5.64 -11.09 9.55
C ARG A 178 4.78 -9.95 9.06
N GLY A 179 3.61 -9.80 9.62
CA GLY A 179 2.79 -8.60 9.42
C GLY A 179 3.45 -7.35 10.02
N ARG A 180 3.00 -6.16 9.56
CA ARG A 180 3.39 -4.86 10.13
C ARG A 180 2.23 -3.87 10.07
N GLY A 181 2.41 -2.76 10.82
CA GLY A 181 1.47 -1.65 10.90
C GLY A 181 0.40 -1.84 11.97
N ASN A 182 -0.38 -0.81 12.21
CA ASN A 182 -1.51 -0.83 13.13
C ASN A 182 -2.81 -1.00 12.31
N TYR A 183 -3.34 0.08 11.74
CA TYR A 183 -4.55 0.00 10.93
C TYR A 183 -4.35 -0.85 9.66
N SER A 184 -3.23 -0.72 8.98
CA SER A 184 -2.90 -1.53 7.79
C SER A 184 -2.78 -3.03 8.07
N TRP A 185 -2.68 -3.45 9.34
CA TRP A 185 -2.74 -4.85 9.75
C TRP A 185 -4.13 -5.28 10.19
N THR A 186 -4.82 -4.47 11.00
CA THR A 186 -6.10 -4.85 11.61
C THR A 186 -7.32 -4.42 10.79
N GLY A 187 -7.26 -3.25 10.16
CA GLY A 187 -8.39 -2.58 9.51
C GLY A 187 -8.50 -2.80 7.99
N THR A 188 -7.49 -3.36 7.34
CA THR A 188 -7.49 -3.55 5.88
C THR A 188 -7.50 -5.02 5.48
N GLU A 189 -8.01 -5.33 4.27
CA GLU A 189 -7.97 -6.67 3.70
C GLU A 189 -6.55 -7.01 3.18
N LYS A 190 -5.91 -6.08 2.46
CA LYS A 190 -4.53 -6.19 1.97
C LYS A 190 -3.56 -5.80 3.07
N LYS A 191 -2.68 -6.71 3.45
CA LYS A 191 -1.80 -6.57 4.61
C LYS A 191 -0.42 -6.06 4.22
N SER A 192 0.16 -5.20 5.06
CA SER A 192 1.57 -4.82 4.96
C SER A 192 2.46 -5.84 5.67
N TYR A 193 3.68 -6.02 5.17
CA TYR A 193 4.62 -6.99 5.71
C TYR A 193 5.98 -6.38 6.03
N ARG A 194 6.66 -6.99 6.99
CA ARG A 194 8.09 -6.81 7.25
C ARG A 194 8.81 -8.10 6.90
N ILE A 195 9.79 -8.01 6.03
CA ILE A 195 10.64 -9.12 5.64
C ILE A 195 12.05 -8.93 6.20
N LYS A 196 12.72 -10.04 6.50
CA LYS A 196 14.07 -10.03 7.08
C LYS A 196 14.88 -11.18 6.49
N PHE A 197 15.82 -10.86 5.60
CA PHE A 197 16.73 -11.82 5.01
C PHE A 197 17.80 -12.30 6.01
N ASP A 198 18.30 -13.50 5.81
CA ASP A 198 19.40 -14.05 6.62
C ASP A 198 20.69 -13.27 6.40
N LYS A 199 20.92 -12.79 5.17
CA LYS A 199 22.07 -11.95 4.78
C LYS A 199 21.57 -10.56 4.37
N LYS A 200 22.46 -9.56 4.46
CA LYS A 200 22.17 -8.23 3.92
C LYS A 200 22.07 -8.30 2.40
N ILE A 201 21.11 -7.59 1.83
CA ILE A 201 20.91 -7.44 0.38
C ILE A 201 20.45 -6.02 0.06
N GLY A 202 20.79 -5.51 -1.12
CA GLY A 202 20.18 -4.32 -1.71
C GLY A 202 18.94 -4.76 -2.48
N LEU A 203 17.78 -4.78 -1.82
CA LEU A 203 16.56 -5.23 -2.45
C LEU A 203 16.10 -4.20 -3.50
N LEU A 204 15.92 -4.64 -4.75
CA LEU A 204 15.50 -3.83 -5.89
C LEU A 204 16.47 -2.67 -6.25
N GLY A 205 17.73 -2.78 -5.86
CA GLY A 205 18.73 -1.73 -6.08
C GLY A 205 18.45 -0.43 -5.34
N GLN A 206 17.52 -0.47 -4.39
CA GLN A 206 17.14 0.68 -3.61
C GLN A 206 18.05 0.90 -2.44
N GLY A 207 18.15 2.17 -2.09
CA GLY A 207 18.87 2.60 -0.92
C GLY A 207 20.38 2.42 -1.09
N ASN A 208 21.09 3.15 -0.28
CA ASN A 208 22.54 3.14 -0.30
C ASN A 208 23.13 1.98 0.53
N ALA A 209 22.28 1.16 1.13
CA ALA A 209 22.71 0.15 2.06
C ALA A 209 22.12 -1.22 1.79
N GLU A 210 22.99 -2.21 1.72
CA GLU A 210 22.56 -3.58 1.91
C GLU A 210 22.06 -3.77 3.34
N ALA A 211 20.81 -4.18 3.48
CA ALA A 211 20.19 -4.43 4.78
C ALA A 211 19.49 -5.78 4.82
N LYS A 212 19.25 -6.28 6.04
CA LYS A 212 18.47 -7.51 6.22
C LYS A 212 16.97 -7.25 6.17
N SER A 213 16.52 -6.14 6.71
CA SER A 213 15.08 -5.85 6.90
C SER A 213 14.56 -4.85 5.88
N TRP A 214 13.40 -5.18 5.30
CA TRP A 214 12.70 -4.36 4.32
C TRP A 214 11.21 -4.32 4.64
N THR A 215 10.54 -3.30 4.17
CA THR A 215 9.12 -3.09 4.37
C THR A 215 8.39 -3.24 3.04
N LEU A 216 7.29 -4.00 3.06
CA LEU A 216 6.34 -4.10 1.95
C LEU A 216 5.05 -3.42 2.40
N LEU A 217 4.85 -2.18 1.96
CA LEU A 217 3.65 -1.39 2.27
C LEU A 217 2.52 -1.79 1.32
N ALA A 218 1.38 -2.15 1.88
CA ALA A 218 0.19 -2.52 1.10
C ALA A 218 -0.44 -1.33 0.36
N VAL A 219 -0.20 -0.12 0.84
CA VAL A 219 -0.76 1.16 0.33
C VAL A 219 -2.28 1.09 0.10
N HIS A 220 -2.97 0.32 0.95
CA HIS A 220 -4.40 0.01 0.75
C HIS A 220 -5.33 1.18 1.09
N CYS A 221 -4.88 2.09 1.95
CA CYS A 221 -5.64 3.29 2.33
C CYS A 221 -5.54 4.40 1.29
N ASP A 222 -4.63 4.30 0.34
CA ASP A 222 -4.44 5.26 -0.74
C ASP A 222 -4.79 4.63 -2.10
N LYS A 223 -5.89 5.04 -2.72
CA LYS A 223 -6.32 4.54 -4.02
C LYS A 223 -5.54 5.12 -5.21
N SER A 224 -4.70 6.14 -4.99
CA SER A 224 -3.69 6.55 -5.95
C SER A 224 -2.44 5.66 -5.90
N LEU A 225 -2.19 4.99 -4.76
CA LEU A 225 -0.99 4.20 -4.45
C LEU A 225 0.31 5.03 -4.40
N LEU A 226 0.27 6.37 -4.55
CA LEU A 226 1.44 7.20 -4.85
C LEU A 226 1.73 8.29 -3.81
N ARG A 227 0.90 8.43 -2.73
CA ARG A 227 1.10 9.52 -1.74
C ARG A 227 2.38 9.36 -0.93
N THR A 228 2.67 8.16 -0.48
CA THR A 228 3.92 7.89 0.28
C THR A 228 5.14 8.04 -0.61
N ASP A 229 5.12 7.50 -1.82
CA ASP A 229 6.18 7.64 -2.82
C ASP A 229 6.43 9.12 -3.17
N ALA A 230 5.38 9.90 -3.39
CA ALA A 230 5.46 11.34 -3.65
C ALA A 230 6.11 12.10 -2.47
N ALA A 231 5.73 11.79 -1.23
CA ALA A 231 6.33 12.41 -0.04
C ALA A 231 7.81 12.07 0.09
N PHE A 232 8.20 10.80 -0.13
CA PHE A 232 9.61 10.40 -0.11
C PHE A 232 10.40 11.02 -1.27
N PHE A 233 9.81 11.13 -2.45
CA PHE A 233 10.45 11.80 -3.57
C PHE A 233 10.77 13.27 -3.24
N PHE A 234 9.79 14.03 -2.74
CA PHE A 234 10.01 15.43 -2.33
C PHE A 234 11.06 15.51 -1.22
N ALA A 235 10.91 14.72 -0.16
CA ALA A 235 11.84 14.69 0.97
C ALA A 235 13.29 14.40 0.53
N SER A 236 13.49 13.50 -0.45
CA SER A 236 14.80 13.14 -0.96
C SER A 236 15.55 14.28 -1.65
N LYS A 237 14.84 15.32 -2.08
CA LYS A 237 15.41 16.50 -2.75
C LYS A 237 15.89 17.59 -1.77
N LEU A 238 15.48 17.50 -0.50
CA LEU A 238 15.73 18.59 0.46
C LEU A 238 17.14 18.59 1.05
N GLY A 239 17.69 17.44 1.38
CA GLY A 239 19.09 17.24 1.74
C GLY A 239 19.47 17.52 3.20
N THR A 240 18.55 17.99 4.06
CA THR A 240 18.84 18.23 5.50
C THR A 240 18.26 17.18 6.43
N LEU A 241 17.35 16.35 5.93
CA LEU A 241 16.77 15.26 6.72
C LEU A 241 17.82 14.19 7.02
N PRO A 242 17.85 13.64 8.24
CA PRO A 242 18.89 12.67 8.65
C PRO A 242 18.83 11.38 7.83
N PHE A 243 17.67 11.05 7.30
CA PHE A 243 17.44 9.92 6.41
C PHE A 243 16.10 10.09 5.69
N VAL A 244 16.03 9.66 4.45
CA VAL A 244 14.79 9.52 3.69
C VAL A 244 14.71 8.10 3.15
N SER A 245 13.61 7.41 3.41
CA SER A 245 13.39 6.07 2.88
C SER A 245 13.34 6.07 1.36
N SER A 246 14.12 5.20 0.74
CA SER A 246 13.91 4.87 -0.67
C SER A 246 12.64 4.06 -0.82
N SER A 247 11.91 4.29 -1.91
CA SER A 247 10.74 3.47 -2.27
C SER A 247 10.75 3.06 -3.74
N THR A 248 10.16 1.94 -4.03
CA THR A 248 9.80 1.48 -5.38
C THR A 248 8.61 0.55 -5.31
N PHE A 249 8.05 0.22 -6.48
CA PHE A 249 6.90 -0.68 -6.55
C PHE A 249 7.32 -2.07 -7.03
N ALA A 250 6.67 -3.09 -6.49
CA ALA A 250 6.80 -4.47 -6.94
C ALA A 250 5.45 -5.20 -6.86
N GLU A 251 5.23 -6.15 -7.73
CA GLU A 251 4.12 -7.10 -7.61
C GLU A 251 4.48 -8.19 -6.61
N LEU A 252 3.59 -8.45 -5.64
CA LEU A 252 3.80 -9.47 -4.62
C LEU A 252 2.98 -10.73 -4.91
N TYR A 253 3.66 -11.85 -4.91
CA TYR A 253 3.03 -13.18 -4.84
C TYR A 253 3.39 -13.83 -3.50
N LEU A 254 2.38 -14.34 -2.80
CA LEU A 254 2.53 -15.02 -1.53
C LEU A 254 1.98 -16.45 -1.66
N ASN A 255 2.84 -17.45 -1.49
CA ASN A 255 2.51 -18.86 -1.69
C ASN A 255 1.81 -19.10 -3.05
N GLY A 256 2.37 -18.54 -4.12
CA GLY A 256 1.87 -18.63 -5.49
C GLY A 256 0.61 -17.80 -5.78
N LYS A 257 0.09 -17.04 -4.81
CA LYS A 257 -1.11 -16.21 -4.97
C LYS A 257 -0.73 -14.75 -5.14
N TYR A 258 -1.26 -14.11 -6.18
CA TYR A 258 -1.09 -12.68 -6.40
C TYR A 258 -1.76 -11.85 -5.29
N GLU A 259 -0.98 -11.00 -4.62
CA GLU A 259 -1.45 -10.14 -3.55
C GLU A 259 -1.47 -8.64 -3.93
N GLY A 260 -1.13 -8.30 -5.18
CA GLY A 260 -1.19 -6.94 -5.70
C GLY A 260 0.16 -6.23 -5.69
N VAL A 261 0.13 -4.92 -5.97
CA VAL A 261 1.30 -4.05 -5.95
C VAL A 261 1.62 -3.61 -4.53
N TYR A 262 2.88 -3.69 -4.17
CA TYR A 262 3.41 -3.21 -2.89
C TYR A 262 4.46 -2.15 -3.11
N GLU A 263 4.47 -1.13 -2.27
CA GLU A 263 5.57 -0.19 -2.18
C GLU A 263 6.65 -0.81 -1.28
N VAL A 264 7.81 -1.05 -1.86
CA VAL A 264 8.97 -1.64 -1.18
C VAL A 264 9.82 -0.50 -0.65
N CYS A 265 9.99 -0.43 0.65
CA CYS A 265 10.68 0.67 1.31
C CYS A 265 11.80 0.19 2.23
N ASP A 266 12.77 1.07 2.46
CA ASP A 266 13.69 0.94 3.57
C ASP A 266 12.92 0.87 4.91
N GLN A 267 13.38 0.02 5.79
CA GLN A 267 12.91 0.04 7.17
C GLN A 267 13.60 1.18 7.94
N ILE A 268 12.84 2.06 8.57
CA ILE A 268 13.41 3.03 9.52
C ILE A 268 14.05 2.25 10.68
N GLN A 269 15.36 2.34 10.76
CA GLN A 269 16.18 1.70 11.80
C GLN A 269 17.57 2.30 11.83
N VAL A 270 18.25 2.19 12.97
CA VAL A 270 19.66 2.53 13.08
C VAL A 270 20.45 1.53 12.23
N HIS A 271 21.16 2.03 11.22
CA HIS A 271 21.96 1.25 10.28
C HIS A 271 22.78 2.18 9.39
N SER A 272 24.04 1.82 9.10
CA SER A 272 24.86 2.53 8.12
C SER A 272 24.16 2.57 6.75
N GLY A 273 23.94 3.74 6.19
CA GLY A 273 23.17 3.96 4.95
C GLY A 273 21.65 4.05 5.11
N ARG A 274 21.16 4.04 6.36
CA ARG A 274 19.81 4.46 6.75
C ARG A 274 19.92 5.55 7.80
N VAL A 275 19.36 5.37 8.99
CA VAL A 275 19.64 6.30 10.10
C VAL A 275 21.03 5.96 10.64
N ASP A 276 22.04 6.67 10.12
CA ASP A 276 23.45 6.39 10.40
C ASP A 276 23.93 7.13 11.66
N ILE A 277 23.64 6.53 12.81
CA ILE A 277 24.06 7.01 14.12
C ILE A 277 24.72 5.90 14.93
N ASP A 278 25.65 6.28 15.80
CA ASP A 278 26.28 5.34 16.74
C ASP A 278 25.42 5.23 18.02
N ASP A 279 24.54 4.23 18.05
CA ASP A 279 23.69 3.91 19.19
C ASP A 279 24.35 2.93 20.19
N SER A 280 25.66 2.70 20.05
CA SER A 280 26.42 1.81 20.90
C SER A 280 27.09 2.55 22.06
N GLY A 281 27.38 1.82 23.14
CA GLY A 281 28.13 2.28 24.29
C GLY A 281 27.33 2.31 25.60
N GLU A 282 28.07 2.40 26.71
CA GLU A 282 27.47 2.41 28.07
C GLU A 282 27.16 3.82 28.58
N GLY A 283 27.74 4.86 27.96
CA GLY A 283 27.48 6.26 28.32
C GLY A 283 26.05 6.70 27.98
N THR A 284 25.63 7.82 28.53
CA THR A 284 24.29 8.36 28.27
C THR A 284 24.20 9.11 26.94
N ASP A 285 25.28 9.72 26.46
CA ASP A 285 25.30 10.38 25.14
C ASP A 285 25.72 9.40 24.06
N ILE A 286 24.77 8.61 23.58
CA ILE A 286 24.85 7.75 22.39
C ILE A 286 23.98 8.33 21.28
N GLY A 287 23.89 7.66 20.14
CA GLY A 287 22.92 7.97 19.09
C GLY A 287 21.51 7.48 19.46
N TYR A 288 20.51 8.32 19.26
CA TYR A 288 19.11 7.97 19.55
C TYR A 288 18.25 8.15 18.31
N LEU A 289 17.50 7.11 17.95
CA LEU A 289 16.35 7.17 17.05
C LEU A 289 15.09 7.08 17.91
N VAL A 290 14.22 8.08 17.82
CA VAL A 290 13.04 8.22 18.68
C VAL A 290 11.81 8.45 17.84
N GLU A 291 10.73 7.76 18.12
CA GLU A 291 9.43 7.91 17.46
C GLU A 291 8.41 8.50 18.42
N LEU A 292 7.78 9.62 18.06
CA LEU A 292 6.54 10.06 18.71
C LEU A 292 5.47 9.02 18.40
N ASP A 293 5.01 8.31 19.42
CA ASP A 293 3.99 7.26 19.28
C ASP A 293 3.14 7.18 20.56
N VAL A 294 1.88 7.57 20.44
CA VAL A 294 0.92 7.48 21.55
C VAL A 294 0.63 6.04 21.98
N GLN A 295 0.93 5.07 21.11
CA GLN A 295 0.75 3.64 21.34
C GLN A 295 2.06 2.93 21.75
N ALA A 296 3.13 3.67 21.98
CA ALA A 296 4.44 3.13 22.37
C ALA A 296 4.30 2.13 23.53
N SER A 297 4.91 0.96 23.38
CA SER A 297 4.87 -0.12 24.39
C SER A 297 6.25 -0.56 24.87
N GLU A 298 7.30 -0.37 24.07
CA GLU A 298 8.68 -0.73 24.36
C GLU A 298 9.53 0.53 24.51
N ASN A 299 10.51 0.53 25.42
CA ASN A 299 11.40 1.69 25.70
C ASN A 299 10.63 3.03 25.71
N ARG A 300 9.46 2.98 26.33
CA ARG A 300 8.53 4.11 26.35
C ARG A 300 9.01 5.20 27.29
N ILE A 301 9.09 6.42 26.77
CA ILE A 301 9.38 7.62 27.57
C ILE A 301 8.26 8.64 27.42
N LYS A 302 8.17 9.58 28.35
CA LYS A 302 7.20 10.66 28.33
C LYS A 302 7.86 11.95 28.81
N ILE A 303 7.70 13.04 28.06
CA ILE A 303 8.20 14.37 28.44
C ILE A 303 7.10 15.19 29.17
N TYR A 304 7.44 16.35 29.66
CA TYR A 304 6.60 17.17 30.57
C TYR A 304 5.26 17.60 29.94
N ASN A 305 5.20 17.86 28.62
CA ASN A 305 3.96 18.28 27.95
C ASN A 305 3.00 17.10 27.70
N GLY A 306 3.41 15.88 28.02
CA GLY A 306 2.60 14.67 27.84
C GLY A 306 2.91 13.85 26.61
N ASN A 307 3.72 14.34 25.66
CA ASN A 307 4.12 13.56 24.50
C ASN A 307 4.81 12.26 24.91
N THR A 308 4.43 11.19 24.27
CA THR A 308 4.94 9.84 24.49
C THR A 308 5.77 9.42 23.30
N PHE A 309 6.92 8.82 23.57
CA PHE A 309 7.86 8.36 22.55
C PHE A 309 8.27 6.91 22.78
N GLU A 310 8.64 6.24 21.72
CA GLU A 310 9.37 4.98 21.72
C GLU A 310 10.81 5.21 21.28
N VAL A 311 11.78 4.79 22.08
CA VAL A 311 13.20 4.82 21.71
C VAL A 311 13.50 3.57 20.90
N LYS A 312 13.81 3.75 19.60
CA LYS A 312 14.07 2.67 18.63
C LYS A 312 15.52 2.21 18.59
N SER A 313 16.45 2.95 19.19
CA SER A 313 17.85 2.52 19.37
C SER A 313 17.92 1.26 20.19
N ALA A 314 18.82 0.33 19.80
CA ALA A 314 18.86 -1.00 20.39
C ALA A 314 19.56 -1.00 21.76
N GLY A 315 19.02 -1.80 22.68
CA GLY A 315 19.69 -2.11 23.95
C GLY A 315 19.86 -0.94 24.92
N VAL A 316 19.05 0.11 24.79
CA VAL A 316 19.09 1.28 25.68
C VAL A 316 18.81 0.88 27.13
N ASN A 317 19.62 1.41 28.06
CA ASN A 317 19.46 1.22 29.49
C ASN A 317 18.66 2.36 30.13
N LYS A 318 18.41 2.25 31.43
CA LYS A 318 17.59 3.23 32.18
C LYS A 318 18.17 4.65 32.17
N ASP A 319 19.48 4.78 32.37
CA ASP A 319 20.15 6.09 32.43
C ASP A 319 20.13 6.77 31.05
N GLN A 320 20.23 5.97 29.97
CA GLN A 320 20.08 6.44 28.59
C GLN A 320 18.65 6.88 28.29
N LEU A 321 17.63 6.16 28.79
CA LEU A 321 16.23 6.59 28.66
C LEU A 321 15.95 7.88 29.43
N GLU A 322 16.49 8.05 30.64
CA GLU A 322 16.37 9.28 31.42
C GLU A 322 17.07 10.45 30.73
N TYR A 323 18.26 10.24 30.18
CA TYR A 323 19.00 11.25 29.42
C TYR A 323 18.22 11.75 28.20
N ILE A 324 17.76 10.83 27.32
CA ILE A 324 17.04 11.26 26.11
C ILE A 324 15.69 11.91 26.44
N THR A 325 15.02 11.47 27.50
CA THR A 325 13.78 12.11 28.01
C THR A 325 14.05 13.57 28.39
N SER A 326 15.09 13.81 29.19
CA SER A 326 15.48 15.15 29.61
C SER A 326 15.93 16.01 28.44
N TYR A 327 16.67 15.43 27.48
CA TYR A 327 17.15 16.12 26.29
C TYR A 327 15.99 16.59 25.41
N LEU A 328 15.01 15.70 25.13
CA LEU A 328 13.80 16.06 24.39
C LEU A 328 12.99 17.15 25.09
N GLY A 329 12.83 17.05 26.41
CA GLY A 329 12.19 18.10 27.19
C GLY A 329 12.88 19.45 27.05
N SER A 330 14.23 19.47 27.16
CA SER A 330 15.02 20.71 26.99
C SER A 330 14.94 21.28 25.58
N CYS A 331 14.83 20.42 24.54
CA CYS A 331 14.62 20.87 23.17
C CYS A 331 13.27 21.59 23.02
N LEU A 332 12.19 21.01 23.54
CA LEU A 332 10.86 21.61 23.46
C LEU A 332 10.79 22.92 24.27
N GLU A 333 11.34 22.96 25.50
CA GLU A 333 11.46 24.19 26.31
C GLU A 333 12.23 25.30 25.57
N ALA A 334 13.31 24.94 24.86
CA ALA A 334 14.08 25.89 24.07
C ALA A 334 13.26 26.49 22.92
N ILE A 335 12.44 25.69 22.24
CA ILE A 335 11.51 26.15 21.21
C ILE A 335 10.45 27.08 21.83
N GLU A 336 9.79 26.63 22.91
CA GLU A 336 8.72 27.37 23.59
C GLU A 336 9.19 28.72 24.17
N SER A 337 10.49 28.83 24.49
CA SER A 337 11.06 30.10 24.91
C SER A 337 11.10 31.19 23.82
N GLY A 338 10.87 30.82 22.54
CA GLY A 338 10.99 31.70 21.40
C GLY A 338 12.42 32.14 21.03
N ASP A 339 13.41 31.74 21.83
CA ASP A 339 14.82 32.13 21.70
C ASP A 339 15.53 31.23 20.65
N LYS A 340 15.77 31.79 19.46
CA LYS A 340 16.45 31.11 18.37
C LYS A 340 17.80 30.52 18.79
N GLN A 341 18.61 31.29 19.57
CA GLN A 341 19.95 30.82 19.94
C GLN A 341 19.90 29.65 20.93
N LYS A 342 18.87 29.55 21.78
CA LYS A 342 18.68 28.39 22.65
C LYS A 342 18.25 27.17 21.83
N ALA A 343 17.31 27.34 20.90
CA ALA A 343 16.87 26.27 20.02
C ALA A 343 18.03 25.73 19.15
N GLU A 344 18.81 26.60 18.52
CA GLU A 344 19.95 26.24 17.67
C GLU A 344 21.07 25.48 18.41
N LYS A 345 21.17 25.60 19.74
CA LYS A 345 22.16 24.85 20.52
C LYS A 345 21.81 23.37 20.62
N LEU A 346 20.52 23.04 20.65
CA LEU A 346 20.00 21.70 20.91
C LEU A 346 19.43 21.02 19.66
N ILE A 347 18.94 21.81 18.72
CA ILE A 347 18.18 21.34 17.55
C ILE A 347 18.90 21.72 16.27
N ASP A 348 18.90 20.79 15.32
CA ASP A 348 19.26 21.04 13.93
C ASP A 348 18.07 21.73 13.23
N ILE A 349 18.08 23.04 13.19
CA ILE A 349 16.97 23.85 12.65
C ILE A 349 16.73 23.57 11.17
N PRO A 350 17.74 23.41 10.30
CA PRO A 350 17.48 23.05 8.90
C PRO A 350 16.66 21.77 8.75
N SER A 351 16.93 20.72 9.53
CA SER A 351 16.11 19.49 9.48
C SER A 351 14.68 19.72 9.96
N ALA A 352 14.47 20.58 10.95
CA ALA A 352 13.13 20.95 11.42
C ALA A 352 12.33 21.70 10.35
N VAL A 353 12.98 22.61 9.60
CA VAL A 353 12.38 23.34 8.49
C VAL A 353 11.99 22.41 7.36
N ASP A 354 12.92 21.54 6.92
CA ASP A 354 12.64 20.62 5.81
C ASP A 354 11.58 19.56 6.20
N SER A 355 11.63 19.04 7.44
CA SER A 355 10.60 18.13 7.96
C SER A 355 9.22 18.81 7.97
N TYR A 356 9.14 20.06 8.45
CA TYR A 356 7.90 20.84 8.42
C TYR A 356 7.38 20.99 6.99
N LEU A 357 8.24 21.32 6.03
CA LEU A 357 7.84 21.51 4.63
C LEU A 357 7.31 20.24 3.98
N VAL A 358 7.88 19.06 4.30
CA VAL A 358 7.35 17.78 3.83
C VAL A 358 5.95 17.51 4.41
N GLU A 359 5.82 17.62 5.72
CA GLU A 359 4.56 17.35 6.42
C GLU A 359 3.47 18.35 6.01
N GLU A 360 3.82 19.64 5.84
CA GLU A 360 2.87 20.68 5.45
C GLU A 360 2.49 20.61 3.97
N LEU A 361 3.43 20.35 3.07
CA LEU A 361 3.12 20.14 1.64
C LEU A 361 2.08 19.02 1.51
N MET A 362 2.31 17.91 2.17
CA MET A 362 1.43 16.75 2.14
C MET A 362 0.19 16.94 3.02
N LYS A 363 0.17 17.89 3.93
CA LYS A 363 -0.90 18.12 4.91
C LYS A 363 -1.22 16.82 5.64
N ASN A 364 -0.20 16.24 6.30
CA ASN A 364 -0.28 14.92 6.93
C ASN A 364 -1.14 14.96 8.20
N LEU A 365 -2.19 14.12 8.24
CA LEU A 365 -3.14 14.09 9.35
C LEU A 365 -2.52 13.53 10.64
N ASP A 366 -1.68 12.52 10.53
CA ASP A 366 -1.22 11.71 11.67
C ASP A 366 0.08 12.24 12.32
N VAL A 367 0.62 13.36 11.85
CA VAL A 367 1.92 13.90 12.26
C VAL A 367 2.07 14.15 13.78
N GLY A 368 0.99 14.34 14.52
CA GLY A 368 0.99 14.52 15.97
C GLY A 368 0.60 13.28 16.77
N TRP A 369 0.25 12.19 16.08
CA TRP A 369 -0.25 10.97 16.71
C TRP A 369 0.79 9.85 16.78
N GLY A 370 1.53 9.65 15.71
CA GLY A 370 2.54 8.61 15.60
C GLY A 370 3.36 8.77 14.33
N SER A 371 4.31 7.87 14.14
CA SER A 371 5.16 7.83 12.95
C SER A 371 5.96 9.13 12.67
N PHE A 372 6.14 9.95 13.69
CA PHE A 372 6.95 11.15 13.66
C PHE A 372 8.28 10.92 14.39
N TYR A 373 9.38 11.04 13.68
CA TYR A 373 10.69 10.61 14.17
C TYR A 373 11.61 11.77 14.47
N PHE A 374 12.48 11.54 15.46
CA PHE A 374 13.65 12.35 15.75
C PHE A 374 14.89 11.48 15.73
N THR A 375 15.98 12.06 15.27
CA THR A 375 17.30 11.44 15.28
C THR A 375 18.25 12.34 16.06
N LYS A 376 18.89 11.82 17.10
CA LYS A 376 19.94 12.53 17.82
C LYS A 376 21.26 11.78 17.69
N PRO A 377 22.21 12.24 16.86
CA PRO A 377 23.54 11.67 16.82
C PRO A 377 24.28 11.84 18.16
N LYS A 378 25.19 10.94 18.46
CA LYS A 378 26.10 11.06 19.62
C LYS A 378 26.87 12.39 19.54
N GLY A 379 26.86 13.18 20.60
CA GLY A 379 27.46 14.52 20.65
C GLY A 379 26.80 15.55 19.71
N GLY A 380 25.75 15.17 18.97
CA GLY A 380 25.05 16.01 17.99
C GLY A 380 23.78 16.65 18.54
N LYS A 381 23.10 17.41 17.67
CA LYS A 381 21.82 18.05 17.92
C LYS A 381 20.68 17.13 17.55
N LEU A 382 19.48 17.44 18.06
CA LEU A 382 18.23 16.77 17.65
C LEU A 382 17.87 17.16 16.22
N CYS A 383 17.81 16.18 15.31
CA CYS A 383 17.31 16.34 13.95
C CYS A 383 15.86 15.87 13.88
N PHE A 384 15.03 16.56 13.11
CA PHE A 384 13.67 16.15 12.80
C PHE A 384 13.70 15.19 11.61
N GLY A 385 13.07 14.04 11.75
CA GLY A 385 13.07 12.96 10.76
C GLY A 385 13.72 11.66 11.27
N PRO A 386 13.58 10.59 10.48
CA PRO A 386 13.00 10.47 9.12
C PRO A 386 11.50 10.76 9.03
N VAL A 387 11.03 11.18 7.86
CA VAL A 387 9.58 11.32 7.59
C VAL A 387 8.98 9.99 7.18
N TRP A 388 7.69 9.75 7.58
CA TRP A 388 7.04 8.46 7.38
C TRP A 388 5.51 8.57 7.42
N ASP A 389 4.79 7.60 6.78
CA ASP A 389 3.35 7.34 6.93
C ASP A 389 2.44 8.40 6.32
N PHE A 390 2.46 8.50 4.97
CA PHE A 390 1.73 9.50 4.20
C PHE A 390 0.46 8.96 3.52
N ASP A 391 -0.17 7.92 4.02
CA ASP A 391 -1.40 7.40 3.40
C ASP A 391 -2.65 8.26 3.73
N LEU A 392 -2.64 9.01 4.84
CA LEU A 392 -3.70 9.93 5.27
C LEU A 392 -3.33 11.40 5.03
N CYS A 393 -2.91 11.74 3.81
CA CYS A 393 -2.47 13.08 3.46
C CYS A 393 -3.03 13.54 2.10
N ALA A 394 -2.64 14.71 1.64
CA ALA A 394 -2.97 15.27 0.32
C ALA A 394 -4.44 15.02 -0.10
N GLY A 395 -5.38 15.44 0.76
CA GLY A 395 -6.81 15.34 0.54
C GLY A 395 -7.43 13.94 0.70
N ASN A 396 -6.65 12.91 1.10
CA ASN A 396 -7.13 11.53 1.26
C ASN A 396 -7.75 11.23 2.63
N ALA A 397 -7.76 12.17 3.54
CA ALA A 397 -8.28 11.93 4.88
C ALA A 397 -9.45 12.84 5.23
N ASN A 398 -10.40 12.28 5.98
CA ASN A 398 -11.51 12.96 6.60
C ASN A 398 -11.49 12.58 8.09
N ASP A 399 -11.13 13.52 8.95
CA ASP A 399 -11.33 13.36 10.38
C ASP A 399 -12.81 13.59 10.69
N ASP A 400 -13.38 12.90 11.67
CA ASP A 400 -14.75 13.13 12.15
C ASP A 400 -14.97 14.58 12.64
N ARG A 401 -13.88 15.27 12.96
CA ARG A 401 -13.82 16.67 13.36
C ARG A 401 -13.31 17.58 12.24
N SER A 402 -13.00 17.02 11.05
CA SER A 402 -12.37 17.80 9.98
C SER A 402 -13.38 18.73 9.36
N THR A 403 -13.00 19.96 9.35
CA THR A 403 -13.67 21.02 8.61
C THR A 403 -13.32 20.93 7.13
N ARG A 404 -13.99 21.73 6.31
CA ARG A 404 -13.64 21.87 4.89
C ARG A 404 -12.18 22.29 4.73
N GLU A 405 -11.70 23.14 5.63
CA GLU A 405 -10.36 23.72 5.64
C GLU A 405 -9.28 22.64 5.75
N PHE A 406 -9.47 21.63 6.61
CA PHE A 406 -8.52 20.51 6.71
C PHE A 406 -8.33 19.76 5.38
N ARG A 407 -9.43 19.48 4.67
CA ARG A 407 -9.40 18.71 3.40
C ARG A 407 -8.99 19.55 2.20
N SER A 408 -9.09 20.87 2.32
CA SER A 408 -8.70 21.81 1.29
C SER A 408 -7.19 21.76 1.04
N TYR A 409 -6.78 22.15 -0.16
CA TYR A 409 -5.40 22.49 -0.45
C TYR A 409 -4.98 23.83 0.16
N GLU A 410 -5.94 24.65 0.57
CA GLU A 410 -5.74 25.92 1.28
C GLU A 410 -5.46 25.67 2.78
N TYR A 411 -4.99 26.69 3.47
CA TYR A 411 -4.69 26.76 4.91
C TYR A 411 -3.56 25.84 5.37
N THR A 412 -2.75 26.32 6.28
CA THR A 412 -1.75 25.47 6.96
C THR A 412 -2.45 24.47 7.90
N TYR A 413 -1.79 23.38 8.17
CA TYR A 413 -2.32 22.36 9.10
C TYR A 413 -1.32 22.00 10.18
N VAL A 414 -0.08 21.70 9.78
CA VAL A 414 0.94 21.20 10.68
C VAL A 414 1.39 22.32 11.62
N GLY A 415 1.06 22.18 12.90
CA GLY A 415 1.34 23.22 13.89
C GLY A 415 0.40 24.43 13.84
N ASN A 416 -0.70 24.39 13.08
CA ASN A 416 -1.71 25.44 13.08
C ASN A 416 -2.68 25.23 14.26
N GLU A 417 -2.70 26.17 15.21
CA GLU A 417 -3.50 26.08 16.45
C GLU A 417 -5.01 26.20 16.21
N HIS A 418 -5.44 26.68 15.05
CA HIS A 418 -6.86 26.67 14.67
C HIS A 418 -7.43 25.25 14.65
N PHE A 419 -6.62 24.28 14.26
CA PHE A 419 -6.96 22.87 14.29
C PHE A 419 -6.60 22.24 15.64
N ASP A 420 -7.26 22.67 16.73
CA ASP A 420 -7.09 22.14 18.10
C ASP A 420 -7.56 20.67 18.16
N TYR A 421 -6.80 19.78 17.55
CA TYR A 421 -7.03 18.35 17.58
C TYR A 421 -5.90 17.62 18.34
N SER A 422 -6.27 16.54 18.99
CA SER A 422 -5.35 15.62 19.64
C SER A 422 -4.29 14.99 18.71
N GLN A 423 -4.35 15.30 17.43
CA GLN A 423 -3.43 14.81 16.39
C GLN A 423 -2.48 15.90 15.88
N GLN A 424 -2.56 17.13 16.42
CA GLN A 424 -1.65 18.19 16.07
C GLN A 424 -0.27 17.92 16.67
N ASN A 425 0.77 18.28 15.95
CA ASN A 425 2.14 18.13 16.41
C ASN A 425 2.56 19.32 17.27
N ASP A 426 2.69 19.10 18.59
CA ASP A 426 3.05 20.16 19.56
C ASP A 426 4.39 20.83 19.26
N TRP A 427 5.34 20.09 18.67
CA TRP A 427 6.66 20.61 18.33
C TRP A 427 6.58 21.63 17.20
N PHE A 428 5.82 21.31 16.15
CA PHE A 428 5.59 22.26 15.07
C PHE A 428 4.68 23.41 15.51
N ALA A 429 3.70 23.17 16.40
CA ALA A 429 2.90 24.24 16.96
C ALA A 429 3.78 25.25 17.73
N ALA A 430 4.73 24.77 18.54
CA ALA A 430 5.68 25.61 19.23
C ALA A 430 6.62 26.37 18.27
N LEU A 431 7.15 25.71 17.25
CA LEU A 431 8.01 26.35 16.22
C LEU A 431 7.26 27.40 15.41
N ARG A 432 6.01 27.13 15.07
CA ARG A 432 5.16 28.06 14.29
C ARG A 432 4.84 29.37 15.05
N ARG A 433 4.86 29.37 16.38
CA ARG A 433 4.78 30.60 17.17
C ARG A 433 6.04 31.47 17.10
N CYS A 434 7.15 30.93 16.62
CA CYS A 434 8.41 31.64 16.50
C CYS A 434 8.53 32.33 15.13
N GLU A 435 8.56 33.67 15.10
CA GLU A 435 8.70 34.46 13.87
C GLU A 435 9.93 34.04 13.06
N TRP A 436 11.07 33.87 13.73
CA TRP A 436 12.31 33.43 13.09
C TRP A 436 12.20 32.06 12.38
N PHE A 437 11.35 31.16 12.88
CA PHE A 437 11.12 29.88 12.23
C PHE A 437 10.27 30.04 10.95
N ASN A 438 9.21 30.86 11.03
CA ASN A 438 8.35 31.15 9.88
C ASN A 438 9.12 31.84 8.75
N GLU A 439 10.05 32.76 9.11
CA GLU A 439 10.95 33.38 8.13
C GLU A 439 11.84 32.34 7.44
N LEU A 440 12.45 31.42 8.19
CA LEU A 440 13.28 30.35 7.63
C LEU A 440 12.48 29.40 6.73
N VAL A 441 11.26 29.04 7.11
CA VAL A 441 10.37 28.22 6.30
C VAL A 441 10.04 28.93 4.99
N SER A 442 9.68 30.22 5.04
CA SER A 442 9.34 31.00 3.84
C SER A 442 10.54 31.13 2.89
N GLN A 443 11.74 31.41 3.43
CA GLN A 443 12.97 31.44 2.64
C GLN A 443 13.23 30.07 1.99
N ARG A 444 13.17 29.00 2.79
CA ARG A 444 13.44 27.64 2.30
C ARG A 444 12.45 27.21 1.22
N TRP A 445 11.17 27.58 1.36
CA TRP A 445 10.17 27.28 0.34
C TRP A 445 10.54 27.87 -1.03
N THR A 446 11.07 29.09 -1.08
CA THR A 446 11.49 29.70 -2.36
C THR A 446 12.60 28.91 -3.06
N GLU A 447 13.45 28.20 -2.30
CA GLU A 447 14.52 27.38 -2.83
C GLU A 447 14.01 26.01 -3.32
N VAL A 448 13.04 25.43 -2.60
CA VAL A 448 12.67 24.01 -2.78
C VAL A 448 11.33 23.78 -3.49
N LYS A 449 10.52 24.83 -3.73
CA LYS A 449 9.21 24.68 -4.41
C LYS A 449 9.30 23.98 -5.77
N GLN A 450 10.39 24.16 -6.50
CA GLN A 450 10.63 23.46 -7.76
C GLN A 450 10.63 21.94 -7.58
N TYR A 451 11.10 21.42 -6.44
CA TYR A 451 11.07 19.99 -6.15
C TYR A 451 9.66 19.50 -5.82
N ALA A 452 8.80 20.36 -5.26
CA ALA A 452 7.38 20.07 -5.12
C ALA A 452 6.68 19.98 -6.49
N GLU A 453 7.02 20.85 -7.42
CA GLU A 453 6.54 20.80 -8.82
C GLU A 453 7.05 19.52 -9.53
N GLU A 454 8.33 19.16 -9.34
CA GLU A 454 8.89 17.90 -9.83
C GLU A 454 8.17 16.69 -9.23
N THR A 455 7.68 16.78 -7.99
CA THR A 455 6.92 15.70 -7.35
C THR A 455 5.60 15.44 -8.07
N VAL A 456 4.88 16.46 -8.52
CA VAL A 456 3.66 16.27 -9.32
C VAL A 456 3.99 15.55 -10.63
N LYS A 457 5.09 15.92 -11.29
CA LYS A 457 5.55 15.25 -12.50
C LYS A 457 5.94 13.78 -12.24
N HIS A 458 6.63 13.52 -11.13
CA HIS A 458 7.00 12.17 -10.70
C HIS A 458 5.77 11.26 -10.51
N ILE A 459 4.67 11.79 -9.94
CA ILE A 459 3.40 11.07 -9.81
C ILE A 459 2.87 10.64 -11.18
N SER A 460 2.77 11.57 -12.14
CA SER A 460 2.32 11.27 -13.50
C SER A 460 3.19 10.23 -14.20
N GLU A 461 4.52 10.40 -14.11
CA GLU A 461 5.47 9.47 -14.73
C GLU A 461 5.39 8.07 -14.15
N THR A 462 5.31 7.95 -12.82
CA THR A 462 5.18 6.67 -12.12
C THR A 462 3.84 6.00 -12.43
N ALA A 463 2.75 6.74 -12.42
CA ALA A 463 1.42 6.24 -12.77
C ALA A 463 1.38 5.70 -14.21
N GLY A 464 1.96 6.44 -15.16
CA GLY A 464 2.04 6.03 -16.57
C GLY A 464 2.93 4.81 -16.77
N LYS A 465 4.10 4.79 -16.14
CA LYS A 465 5.09 3.69 -16.23
C LYS A 465 4.51 2.35 -15.77
N TYR A 466 3.67 2.35 -14.74
CA TYR A 466 3.19 1.13 -14.07
C TYR A 466 1.67 0.94 -14.20
N GLN A 467 1.06 1.53 -15.21
CA GLN A 467 -0.39 1.59 -15.38
C GLN A 467 -1.07 0.21 -15.34
N ASN A 468 -0.53 -0.78 -16.04
CA ASN A 468 -1.14 -2.10 -16.10
C ASN A 468 -0.98 -2.87 -14.77
N SER A 469 0.16 -2.72 -14.09
CA SER A 469 0.37 -3.31 -12.76
C SER A 469 -0.58 -2.71 -11.71
N PHE A 470 -0.76 -1.40 -11.71
CA PHE A 470 -1.74 -0.75 -10.85
C PHE A 470 -3.17 -1.17 -11.16
N LYS A 471 -3.53 -1.33 -12.45
CA LYS A 471 -4.83 -1.89 -12.86
C LYS A 471 -5.03 -3.30 -12.31
N ARG A 472 -4.05 -4.21 -12.45
CA ARG A 472 -4.10 -5.56 -11.87
C ARG A 472 -4.27 -5.55 -10.34
N ASN A 473 -3.64 -4.59 -9.63
CA ASN A 473 -3.85 -4.42 -8.20
C ASN A 473 -5.32 -4.19 -7.86
N PHE A 474 -6.04 -3.36 -8.62
CA PHE A 474 -7.45 -3.07 -8.38
C PHE A 474 -8.41 -4.13 -8.94
N GLU A 475 -7.98 -4.95 -9.86
CA GLU A 475 -8.69 -6.18 -10.24
C GLU A 475 -8.68 -7.21 -9.10
N ARG A 476 -7.55 -7.32 -8.38
CA ARG A 476 -7.39 -8.14 -7.19
C ARG A 476 -8.13 -7.55 -5.98
N TRP A 477 -8.00 -6.26 -5.74
CA TRP A 477 -8.58 -5.52 -4.63
C TRP A 477 -9.62 -4.53 -5.14
N LYS A 478 -10.87 -4.97 -5.20
CA LYS A 478 -12.00 -4.17 -5.73
C LYS A 478 -12.48 -3.16 -4.71
N ILE A 479 -11.70 -2.10 -4.48
CA ILE A 479 -11.93 -1.13 -3.39
C ILE A 479 -12.47 0.23 -3.84
N PHE A 480 -12.55 0.53 -5.12
CA PHE A 480 -13.04 1.84 -5.59
C PHE A 480 -14.47 2.19 -5.13
N SER A 481 -15.29 1.18 -4.83
CA SER A 481 -16.65 1.39 -4.31
C SER A 481 -16.76 1.26 -2.79
N LYS A 482 -15.66 0.90 -2.11
CA LYS A 482 -15.60 0.73 -0.66
C LYS A 482 -14.94 1.96 -0.04
N ARG A 483 -15.49 2.47 1.05
CA ARG A 483 -14.77 3.45 1.89
C ARG A 483 -13.66 2.72 2.63
N ILE A 484 -12.45 3.22 2.51
CA ILE A 484 -11.28 2.70 3.22
C ILE A 484 -10.85 3.77 4.22
N ASN A 485 -10.69 3.36 5.47
CA ASN A 485 -10.30 4.24 6.57
C ASN A 485 -11.13 5.54 6.59
N ARG A 486 -10.47 6.67 6.69
CA ARG A 486 -11.06 8.03 6.77
C ARG A 486 -11.26 8.71 5.41
N GLU A 487 -11.40 7.94 4.34
CA GLU A 487 -11.53 8.47 2.98
C GLU A 487 -12.71 9.45 2.83
N PRO A 488 -12.51 10.66 2.30
CA PRO A 488 -13.57 11.63 2.06
C PRO A 488 -14.61 11.20 1.01
N ASN A 489 -15.81 11.77 1.08
CA ASN A 489 -16.91 11.43 0.14
C ASN A 489 -16.61 11.79 -1.31
N ASP A 490 -15.92 12.89 -1.55
CA ASP A 490 -15.51 13.35 -2.87
C ASP A 490 -14.46 12.40 -3.48
N VAL A 491 -13.45 12.00 -2.72
CA VAL A 491 -12.47 10.99 -3.11
C VAL A 491 -13.13 9.62 -3.35
N LEU A 492 -14.05 9.21 -2.49
CA LEU A 492 -14.82 7.96 -2.65
C LEU A 492 -15.65 7.91 -3.94
N ARG A 493 -16.04 9.05 -4.52
CA ARG A 493 -16.77 9.11 -5.79
C ARG A 493 -15.91 8.82 -7.00
N ILE A 494 -14.60 8.94 -6.88
CA ILE A 494 -13.63 8.64 -7.95
C ILE A 494 -13.43 7.14 -8.05
N LYS A 495 -13.87 6.54 -9.17
CA LYS A 495 -13.99 5.07 -9.32
C LYS A 495 -12.92 4.44 -10.19
N SER A 496 -11.81 5.13 -10.43
CA SER A 496 -10.72 4.61 -11.25
C SER A 496 -9.36 5.03 -10.68
N PHE A 497 -8.34 4.24 -10.97
CA PHE A 497 -6.95 4.56 -10.62
C PHE A 497 -6.52 5.91 -11.23
N THR A 498 -6.75 6.08 -12.55
CA THR A 498 -6.42 7.33 -13.25
C THR A 498 -7.08 8.54 -12.59
N GLY A 499 -8.38 8.47 -12.27
CA GLY A 499 -9.05 9.58 -11.60
C GLY A 499 -8.52 9.86 -10.20
N GLN A 500 -8.08 8.83 -9.45
CA GLN A 500 -7.43 9.01 -8.14
C GLN A 500 -6.07 9.69 -8.27
N THR A 501 -5.32 9.36 -9.32
CA THR A 501 -4.01 9.96 -9.61
C THR A 501 -4.18 11.42 -10.05
N GLU A 502 -5.10 11.70 -10.98
CA GLU A 502 -5.45 13.05 -11.41
C GLU A 502 -5.93 13.94 -10.25
N PHE A 503 -6.68 13.35 -9.30
CA PHE A 503 -7.08 14.07 -8.08
C PHE A 503 -5.85 14.46 -7.24
N LEU A 504 -4.91 13.54 -7.02
CA LEU A 504 -3.69 13.79 -6.25
C LEU A 504 -2.83 14.87 -6.92
N GLU A 505 -2.60 14.76 -8.23
CA GLU A 505 -1.84 15.75 -9.02
C GLU A 505 -2.45 17.13 -8.91
N LYS A 506 -3.77 17.23 -9.13
CA LYS A 506 -4.48 18.51 -9.04
C LYS A 506 -4.44 19.09 -7.63
N TRP A 507 -4.63 18.24 -6.61
CA TRP A 507 -4.60 18.69 -5.23
C TRP A 507 -3.22 19.25 -4.86
N LEU A 508 -2.14 18.53 -5.19
CA LEU A 508 -0.77 18.99 -4.94
C LEU A 508 -0.42 20.24 -5.73
N THR A 509 -0.80 20.33 -7.01
CA THR A 509 -0.59 21.54 -7.81
C THR A 509 -1.23 22.76 -7.16
N SER A 510 -2.51 22.66 -6.78
CA SER A 510 -3.22 23.73 -6.08
C SER A 510 -2.60 24.04 -4.71
N ARG A 511 -2.09 23.00 -4.01
CA ARG A 511 -1.40 23.15 -2.73
C ARG A 511 -0.11 23.95 -2.87
N ILE A 512 0.70 23.62 -3.85
CA ILE A 512 1.95 24.33 -4.15
C ILE A 512 1.69 25.80 -4.49
N GLU A 513 0.68 26.08 -5.32
CA GLU A 513 0.28 27.45 -5.66
C GLU A 513 -0.17 28.23 -4.43
N TRP A 514 -0.98 27.61 -3.56
CA TRP A 514 -1.44 28.26 -2.34
C TRP A 514 -0.30 28.50 -1.34
N LEU A 515 0.53 27.49 -1.06
CA LEU A 515 1.70 27.64 -0.18
C LEU A 515 2.67 28.71 -0.67
N THR A 516 2.86 28.82 -2.01
CA THR A 516 3.72 29.85 -2.58
C THR A 516 3.19 31.26 -2.28
N LYS A 517 1.88 31.47 -2.40
CA LYS A 517 1.24 32.76 -2.04
C LYS A 517 1.29 33.00 -0.53
N TYR A 518 1.02 31.96 0.24
CA TYR A 518 1.03 32.04 1.71
C TYR A 518 2.42 32.44 2.25
N PHE A 519 3.48 31.77 1.82
CA PHE A 519 4.84 32.08 2.25
C PHE A 519 5.37 33.41 1.66
N ALA A 520 4.75 33.95 0.62
CA ALA A 520 5.00 35.29 0.11
C ALA A 520 4.19 36.37 0.85
N GLY A 521 3.29 36.01 1.76
CA GLY A 521 2.38 36.94 2.45
C GLY A 521 1.21 37.43 1.56
N GLU A 522 0.90 36.70 0.49
CA GLU A 522 -0.15 37.05 -0.48
C GLU A 522 -1.45 36.22 -0.28
N ALA A 523 -1.45 35.26 0.63
CA ALA A 523 -2.62 34.48 1.02
C ALA A 523 -2.78 34.49 2.54
N GLU A 524 -4.03 34.52 2.99
CA GLU A 524 -4.38 34.46 4.42
C GLU A 524 -4.52 33.01 4.90
N ASP A 525 -4.13 32.78 6.13
CA ASP A 525 -4.39 31.53 6.88
C ASP A 525 -5.61 31.72 7.79
N ILE A 526 -6.07 30.64 8.46
CA ILE A 526 -7.19 30.66 9.41
C ILE A 526 -6.71 30.63 10.84
#